data_07712e0d8f0307db59f25e1253f567eb
#
_entry.id   07712e0d8f0307db59f25e1253f567eb
#
_cell.length_a   1.000
_cell.length_b   1.000
_cell.length_c   1.000
_cell.angle_alpha   90.00
_cell.angle_beta   90.00
_cell.angle_gamma   90.00
#
_symmetry.space_group_name_H-M   'P 1'
#
loop_
_entity.id
_entity.type
_entity.pdbx_description
1 polymer ?
#
loop_
_entity_poly.entity_id
_entity_poly.type
_entity_poly.pdbx_seq_one_letter_code
_entity_poly.pdbx_strand_id
1 'polypeptide(L)'
;MRFQATLLASTIYLRFCDVKSEFFILNISEALAISLDATVQSVAATIAGLRYFAMAMTGSSKQEGVLQLTPTDNVLVALKDLRKGEHLTFSGAAYTLATDVPAKHKFATVPLAPGNDVIMYGVLVGKAMRPILQGEVLTPLNLHHQAAPFHEKTMEYSWTPPDVSRWRNTTFRGYHRADGQVGTRNYWLVVPLVFCENRNIAVLRQAFEEELGFAAPQIYRQQVAEFVRLYQAGRSNEIAGHGAVAADARPPAPRVFENVDGIKFLNHEGGCGGTREDSDNLCALIAGYIHHPNVAGATVLSLGCQHSQVAILLEQIKKRDAKFSKPLLVFEQQHSGSELAMMSEAIRKTFVRLMEMNENCRRAPAPLSKLCVGLKCGGSDGFSGISANPAIGHVSDIVAALGGRTILSEFPELCGVEQELIDRSTRREVGDRFIQLMRDYAARAKAVRSGFDMNPSPGNIRDGLVTDAMKSAGAAKKGGTSPVTAVLDYPEYSTEPGLNLQCTPGNDVECVTAQVGAGANVVLFTTGLGTPTGNPVAPVVKISTNSALARRMADIVDFDTGPIIDGEVTIEQMGEAILEKVIAVANGQVRTKAEALGQNDFIPWKRGVSL
;
A
#
# COMPACT_ATOMS: atom_id res chain seq x y z
N MET A 1 -44.97 3.68 -12.89
CA MET A 1 -45.88 4.80 -13.22
C MET A 1 -46.44 4.55 -14.62
N ARG A 2 -47.76 4.33 -14.74
CA ARG A 2 -48.42 4.22 -16.05
C ARG A 2 -48.58 5.61 -16.61
N PHE A 3 -47.95 5.92 -17.73
CA PHE A 3 -48.27 7.09 -18.53
C PHE A 3 -49.22 6.67 -19.65
N GLN A 4 -50.45 7.23 -19.67
CA GLN A 4 -51.33 7.18 -20.84
C GLN A 4 -50.88 8.32 -21.77
N ALA A 5 -50.25 7.97 -22.88
CA ALA A 5 -49.94 8.89 -23.94
C ALA A 5 -51.04 8.83 -24.98
N THR A 6 -51.70 9.94 -25.21
CA THR A 6 -52.66 10.13 -26.33
C THR A 6 -51.98 11.01 -27.39
N LEU A 7 -51.77 10.42 -28.55
CA LEU A 7 -51.43 11.00 -29.84
C LEU A 7 -49.97 11.42 -30.11
N LEU A 8 -49.47 10.86 -31.23
CA LEU A 8 -48.22 11.10 -31.95
C LEU A 8 -46.95 10.86 -31.17
N ALA A 9 -46.66 9.57 -31.04
CA ALA A 9 -45.38 9.11 -30.57
C ALA A 9 -44.39 8.95 -31.72
N SER A 10 -43.27 9.68 -31.66
CA SER A 10 -42.09 9.33 -32.45
C SER A 10 -41.38 8.22 -31.72
N THR A 11 -41.30 7.05 -32.35
CA THR A 11 -40.59 5.89 -31.78
C THR A 11 -39.15 5.93 -32.23
N ILE A 12 -38.23 6.04 -31.28
CA ILE A 12 -36.78 5.95 -31.53
C ILE A 12 -36.34 4.53 -31.15
N TYR A 13 -35.79 3.82 -32.13
CA TYR A 13 -35.19 2.51 -31.91
C TYR A 13 -33.69 2.65 -31.61
N LEU A 14 -33.28 2.24 -30.44
CA LEU A 14 -31.85 2.10 -30.11
C LEU A 14 -31.47 0.63 -30.27
N ARG A 15 -30.60 0.35 -31.20
CA ARG A 15 -30.06 -0.99 -31.43
C ARG A 15 -28.72 -1.11 -30.72
N PHE A 16 -28.66 -1.92 -29.69
CA PHE A 16 -27.39 -2.36 -29.12
C PHE A 16 -26.90 -3.56 -29.93
N CYS A 17 -25.81 -3.41 -30.62
CA CYS A 17 -25.08 -4.53 -31.19
C CYS A 17 -24.16 -5.08 -30.10
N ASP A 18 -24.56 -6.12 -29.43
CA ASP A 18 -23.92 -7.41 -29.43
C ASP A 18 -24.66 -8.43 -28.54
N VAL A 19 -24.74 -9.64 -29.07
CA VAL A 19 -25.09 -10.90 -28.43
C VAL A 19 -26.41 -10.92 -27.66
N LYS A 20 -27.46 -11.29 -28.39
CA LYS A 20 -28.83 -11.58 -27.98
C LYS A 20 -29.77 -10.37 -27.90
N SER A 21 -30.44 -10.20 -29.03
CA SER A 21 -31.51 -9.27 -29.34
C SER A 21 -32.58 -9.11 -28.25
N GLU A 22 -32.45 -8.09 -27.41
CA GLU A 22 -33.60 -7.51 -26.74
C GLU A 22 -33.71 -6.04 -27.12
N PHE A 23 -34.89 -5.62 -27.58
CA PHE A 23 -35.20 -4.25 -27.97
C PHE A 23 -35.84 -3.51 -26.81
N PHE A 24 -35.29 -2.37 -26.41
CA PHE A 24 -35.96 -1.43 -25.56
C PHE A 24 -36.61 -0.33 -26.41
N ILE A 25 -37.92 -0.13 -26.26
CA ILE A 25 -38.68 0.92 -26.92
C ILE A 25 -38.90 2.06 -25.92
N LEU A 26 -38.39 3.23 -26.22
CA LEU A 26 -38.67 4.46 -25.46
C LEU A 26 -39.67 5.34 -26.23
N ASN A 27 -40.85 5.52 -25.64
CA ASN A 27 -41.87 6.43 -26.18
C ASN A 27 -41.73 7.80 -25.51
N ILE A 28 -41.51 8.85 -26.32
CA ILE A 28 -41.48 10.22 -25.86
C ILE A 28 -42.75 10.94 -26.43
N SER A 29 -43.63 11.45 -25.57
CA SER A 29 -44.78 12.21 -26.00
C SER A 29 -44.53 13.73 -25.90
N GLU A 30 -45.09 14.48 -26.86
CA GLU A 30 -44.89 15.90 -27.08
C GLU A 30 -45.50 16.87 -26.02
N ALA A 31 -45.98 16.38 -24.90
CA ALA A 31 -46.71 17.18 -23.91
C ALA A 31 -45.82 17.93 -22.86
N LEU A 32 -44.52 18.16 -23.12
CA LEU A 32 -43.61 18.84 -22.17
C LEU A 32 -42.80 19.97 -22.84
N ALA A 33 -43.50 20.90 -23.50
CA ALA A 33 -42.86 22.04 -24.17
C ALA A 33 -42.47 23.22 -23.25
N ILE A 34 -42.45 23.08 -21.92
CA ILE A 34 -42.16 24.20 -20.99
C ILE A 34 -41.00 23.90 -20.02
N SER A 35 -40.31 22.77 -20.17
CA SER A 35 -39.11 22.45 -19.37
C SER A 35 -38.02 21.73 -20.17
N LEU A 36 -37.90 22.03 -21.45
CA LEU A 36 -37.06 21.23 -22.36
C LEU A 36 -35.55 21.46 -22.18
N ASP A 37 -35.08 22.61 -21.74
CA ASP A 37 -33.63 22.88 -21.69
C ASP A 37 -32.91 22.13 -20.58
N ALA A 38 -33.48 22.05 -19.38
CA ALA A 38 -32.86 21.33 -18.28
C ALA A 38 -33.00 19.80 -18.43
N THR A 39 -34.10 19.33 -19.03
CA THR A 39 -34.38 17.90 -19.23
C THR A 39 -33.60 17.35 -20.43
N VAL A 40 -33.42 18.12 -21.49
CA VAL A 40 -32.60 17.75 -22.67
C VAL A 40 -31.12 17.73 -22.29
N GLN A 41 -30.64 18.66 -21.46
CA GLN A 41 -29.27 18.63 -20.95
C GLN A 41 -29.06 17.45 -20.02
N SER A 42 -30.02 17.11 -19.15
CA SER A 42 -29.95 15.93 -18.27
C SER A 42 -29.99 14.60 -19.06
N VAL A 43 -30.87 14.52 -20.09
CA VAL A 43 -30.93 13.30 -20.95
C VAL A 43 -29.71 13.22 -21.86
N ALA A 44 -29.20 14.35 -22.37
CA ALA A 44 -27.92 14.34 -23.12
C ALA A 44 -26.73 13.97 -22.25
N ALA A 45 -26.68 14.43 -20.99
CA ALA A 45 -25.66 14.03 -20.02
C ALA A 45 -25.79 12.54 -19.63
N THR A 46 -27.02 12.02 -19.50
CA THR A 46 -27.29 10.60 -19.22
C THR A 46 -26.97 9.73 -20.43
N ILE A 47 -27.28 10.18 -21.65
CA ILE A 47 -26.92 9.46 -22.90
C ILE A 47 -25.40 9.53 -23.15
N ALA A 48 -24.75 10.66 -22.85
CA ALA A 48 -23.31 10.78 -22.86
C ALA A 48 -22.64 9.88 -21.80
N GLY A 49 -23.21 9.84 -20.59
CA GLY A 49 -22.80 8.91 -19.53
C GLY A 49 -22.98 7.44 -19.90
N LEU A 50 -24.10 7.07 -20.52
CA LEU A 50 -24.35 5.71 -21.01
C LEU A 50 -23.47 5.34 -22.22
N ARG A 51 -23.19 6.28 -23.13
CA ARG A 51 -22.20 6.08 -24.19
C ARG A 51 -20.79 5.96 -23.64
N TYR A 52 -20.46 6.73 -22.61
CA TYR A 52 -19.18 6.65 -21.93
C TYR A 52 -19.02 5.34 -21.15
N PHE A 53 -20.08 4.88 -20.48
CA PHE A 53 -20.10 3.58 -19.79
C PHE A 53 -19.98 2.40 -20.79
N ALA A 54 -20.62 2.49 -21.94
CA ALA A 54 -20.50 1.50 -23.02
C ALA A 54 -19.12 1.55 -23.70
N MET A 55 -18.49 2.73 -23.85
CA MET A 55 -17.12 2.86 -24.38
C MET A 55 -16.06 2.44 -23.37
N ALA A 56 -16.30 2.60 -22.07
CA ALA A 56 -15.40 2.10 -21.02
C ALA A 56 -15.45 0.56 -20.89
N MET A 57 -16.55 -0.08 -21.33
CA MET A 57 -16.72 -1.52 -21.35
C MET A 57 -16.21 -2.19 -22.64
N THR A 58 -15.97 -1.41 -23.71
CA THR A 58 -15.35 -1.93 -24.95
C THR A 58 -13.89 -1.50 -24.98
N GLY A 59 -12.98 -2.43 -24.70
CA GLY A 59 -11.52 -2.26 -24.65
C GLY A 59 -10.87 -1.72 -25.95
N SER A 60 -11.33 -0.57 -26.44
CA SER A 60 -10.85 0.06 -27.68
C SER A 60 -9.66 1.01 -27.48
N SER A 61 -9.21 1.25 -26.24
CA SER A 61 -8.05 2.13 -25.97
C SER A 61 -6.69 1.50 -26.31
N LYS A 62 -6.68 0.25 -26.71
CA LYS A 62 -5.46 -0.50 -27.05
C LYS A 62 -4.85 -0.15 -28.41
N GLN A 63 -5.50 0.66 -29.23
CA GLN A 63 -5.11 0.77 -30.66
C GLN A 63 -3.82 1.54 -30.91
N GLU A 64 -3.35 2.42 -30.02
CA GLU A 64 -2.22 3.30 -30.36
C GLU A 64 -1.13 3.45 -29.28
N GLY A 65 -1.18 2.66 -28.21
CA GLY A 65 -0.13 2.69 -27.18
C GLY A 65 -0.16 3.93 -26.27
N VAL A 66 -1.34 4.55 -26.12
CA VAL A 66 -1.60 5.68 -25.23
C VAL A 66 -2.88 5.50 -24.43
N LEU A 67 -2.99 6.19 -23.30
CA LEU A 67 -4.13 6.11 -22.39
C LEU A 67 -4.47 7.50 -21.81
N GLN A 68 -5.75 7.87 -21.81
CA GLN A 68 -6.32 8.95 -21.03
C GLN A 68 -7.04 8.36 -19.82
N LEU A 69 -6.81 8.91 -18.62
CA LEU A 69 -7.33 8.34 -17.37
C LEU A 69 -8.72 8.85 -17.03
N THR A 70 -8.98 10.12 -17.30
CA THR A 70 -10.32 10.72 -17.21
C THR A 70 -10.59 11.60 -18.41
N PRO A 71 -11.86 11.82 -18.79
CA PRO A 71 -12.19 12.65 -19.94
C PRO A 71 -11.74 14.12 -19.83
N THR A 72 -11.54 14.60 -18.61
CA THR A 72 -11.10 15.97 -18.31
C THR A 72 -9.59 16.15 -18.40
N ASP A 73 -8.82 15.07 -18.51
CA ASP A 73 -7.36 15.14 -18.59
C ASP A 73 -6.93 15.80 -19.90
N ASN A 74 -5.99 16.73 -19.81
CA ASN A 74 -5.36 17.37 -20.95
C ASN A 74 -3.98 16.80 -21.27
N VAL A 75 -3.75 15.56 -20.81
CA VAL A 75 -2.55 14.77 -21.07
C VAL A 75 -2.91 13.32 -21.44
N LEU A 76 -2.05 12.68 -22.22
CA LEU A 76 -2.07 11.24 -22.47
C LEU A 76 -0.84 10.58 -21.88
N VAL A 77 -0.98 9.36 -21.40
CA VAL A 77 0.11 8.51 -20.90
C VAL A 77 0.60 7.60 -22.03
N ALA A 78 1.90 7.59 -22.28
CA ALA A 78 2.52 6.65 -23.22
C ALA A 78 2.65 5.26 -22.56
N LEU A 79 2.05 4.25 -23.16
CA LEU A 79 2.16 2.84 -22.72
C LEU A 79 3.38 2.12 -23.31
N LYS A 80 3.99 2.70 -24.33
CA LYS A 80 5.22 2.27 -25.01
C LYS A 80 6.07 3.49 -25.35
N ASP A 81 7.30 3.28 -25.78
CA ASP A 81 8.14 4.36 -26.31
C ASP A 81 7.55 4.87 -27.63
N LEU A 82 7.37 6.17 -27.73
CA LEU A 82 6.85 6.88 -28.89
C LEU A 82 7.88 7.87 -29.41
N ARG A 83 7.95 8.07 -30.75
CA ARG A 83 8.98 8.89 -31.38
C ARG A 83 8.46 10.25 -31.82
N LYS A 84 9.31 11.27 -31.80
CA LYS A 84 9.01 12.58 -32.38
C LYS A 84 8.57 12.43 -33.83
N GLY A 85 7.49 13.14 -34.19
CA GLY A 85 6.88 13.09 -35.51
C GLY A 85 5.95 11.90 -35.73
N GLU A 86 5.82 10.96 -34.77
CA GLU A 86 4.83 9.87 -34.84
C GLU A 86 3.43 10.45 -34.80
N HIS A 87 2.54 9.93 -35.65
CA HIS A 87 1.14 10.30 -35.71
C HIS A 87 0.31 9.28 -34.94
N LEU A 88 -0.54 9.77 -34.05
CA LEU A 88 -1.42 8.97 -33.21
C LEU A 88 -2.87 9.43 -33.41
N THR A 89 -3.82 8.52 -33.32
CA THR A 89 -5.25 8.84 -33.21
C THR A 89 -5.77 8.34 -31.89
N PHE A 90 -6.37 9.18 -31.07
CA PHE A 90 -7.00 8.80 -29.81
C PHE A 90 -8.36 9.45 -29.68
N SER A 91 -9.42 8.67 -29.44
CA SER A 91 -10.82 9.14 -29.32
C SER A 91 -11.27 10.04 -30.51
N GLY A 92 -10.79 9.74 -31.73
CA GLY A 92 -11.12 10.49 -32.94
C GLY A 92 -10.32 11.78 -33.17
N ALA A 93 -9.42 12.14 -32.25
CA ALA A 93 -8.50 13.28 -32.40
C ALA A 93 -7.13 12.79 -32.89
N ALA A 94 -6.51 13.49 -33.81
CA ALA A 94 -5.17 13.20 -34.32
C ALA A 94 -4.12 14.03 -33.57
N TYR A 95 -3.00 13.40 -33.24
CA TYR A 95 -1.86 13.99 -32.55
C TYR A 95 -0.58 13.73 -33.34
N THR A 96 0.29 14.73 -33.41
CA THR A 96 1.65 14.57 -33.90
C THR A 96 2.60 14.87 -32.75
N LEU A 97 3.48 13.93 -32.41
CA LEU A 97 4.40 14.10 -31.29
C LEU A 97 5.47 15.15 -31.60
N ALA A 98 5.55 16.17 -30.76
CA ALA A 98 6.54 17.25 -30.86
C ALA A 98 7.93 16.84 -30.34
N THR A 99 7.99 15.80 -29.48
CA THR A 99 9.20 15.24 -28.88
C THR A 99 9.12 13.73 -28.83
N ASP A 100 10.24 13.04 -28.54
CA ASP A 100 10.19 11.65 -28.08
C ASP A 100 9.44 11.59 -26.72
N VAL A 101 8.63 10.55 -26.54
CA VAL A 101 7.87 10.31 -25.30
C VAL A 101 8.15 8.88 -24.84
N PRO A 102 9.04 8.68 -23.86
CA PRO A 102 9.29 7.34 -23.31
C PRO A 102 8.03 6.73 -22.69
N ALA A 103 7.95 5.42 -22.65
CA ALA A 103 6.90 4.70 -21.90
C ALA A 103 6.78 5.26 -20.48
N LYS A 104 5.56 5.26 -19.91
CA LYS A 104 5.21 5.81 -18.59
C LYS A 104 5.14 7.34 -18.54
N HIS A 105 5.74 8.06 -19.50
CA HIS A 105 5.69 9.53 -19.56
C HIS A 105 4.36 10.01 -20.12
N LYS A 106 4.11 11.30 -19.94
CA LYS A 106 2.88 11.99 -20.35
C LYS A 106 3.22 13.08 -21.34
N PHE A 107 2.32 13.32 -22.28
CA PHE A 107 2.43 14.43 -23.23
C PHE A 107 1.12 15.23 -23.31
N ALA A 108 1.22 16.50 -23.65
CA ALA A 108 0.08 17.40 -23.71
C ALA A 108 -0.84 17.08 -24.91
N THR A 109 -2.15 17.03 -24.68
CA THR A 109 -3.15 16.82 -25.74
C THR A 109 -3.55 18.13 -26.45
N VAL A 110 -3.27 19.27 -25.83
CA VAL A 110 -3.53 20.63 -26.36
C VAL A 110 -2.31 21.51 -26.11
N PRO A 111 -2.12 22.58 -26.86
CA PRO A 111 -1.11 23.58 -26.53
C PRO A 111 -1.42 24.24 -25.19
N LEU A 112 -0.40 24.39 -24.33
CA LEU A 112 -0.51 25.02 -23.02
C LEU A 112 0.35 26.28 -22.96
N ALA A 113 -0.24 27.42 -22.59
CA ALA A 113 0.49 28.65 -22.31
C ALA A 113 1.12 28.61 -20.91
N PRO A 114 2.16 29.44 -20.62
CA PRO A 114 2.69 29.56 -19.26
C PRO A 114 1.58 29.87 -18.25
N GLY A 115 1.57 29.16 -17.11
CA GLY A 115 0.56 29.27 -16.06
C GLY A 115 -0.72 28.44 -16.30
N ASN A 116 -0.89 27.81 -17.47
CA ASN A 116 -2.03 26.91 -17.69
C ASN A 116 -1.93 25.66 -16.82
N ASP A 117 -3.10 25.18 -16.41
CA ASP A 117 -3.26 23.99 -15.59
C ASP A 117 -3.00 22.71 -16.39
N VAL A 118 -2.28 21.78 -15.80
CA VAL A 118 -2.14 20.41 -16.28
C VAL A 118 -3.02 19.51 -15.41
N ILE A 119 -3.99 18.88 -16.05
CA ILE A 119 -4.98 18.00 -15.41
C ILE A 119 -4.68 16.55 -15.76
N MET A 120 -4.59 15.70 -14.75
CA MET A 120 -4.45 14.26 -14.87
C MET A 120 -5.19 13.56 -13.72
N TYR A 121 -5.83 12.42 -13.96
CA TYR A 121 -6.77 11.79 -13.03
C TYR A 121 -7.96 12.67 -12.63
N GLY A 122 -8.28 13.69 -13.44
CA GLY A 122 -9.32 14.66 -13.14
C GLY A 122 -8.92 15.74 -12.12
N VAL A 123 -7.66 15.78 -11.68
CA VAL A 123 -7.16 16.74 -10.69
C VAL A 123 -6.01 17.59 -11.25
N LEU A 124 -5.77 18.74 -10.63
CA LEU A 124 -4.64 19.61 -10.95
C LEU A 124 -3.33 18.95 -10.48
N VAL A 125 -2.44 18.65 -11.42
CA VAL A 125 -1.15 18.01 -11.12
C VAL A 125 0.05 18.94 -11.33
N GLY A 126 -0.15 20.12 -11.87
CA GLY A 126 0.89 21.12 -12.05
C GLY A 126 0.48 22.24 -12.99
N LYS A 127 1.39 23.21 -13.17
CA LYS A 127 1.22 24.34 -14.11
C LYS A 127 2.39 24.41 -15.10
N ALA A 128 2.06 24.75 -16.35
CA ALA A 128 3.06 24.96 -17.39
C ALA A 128 3.98 26.12 -17.02
N MET A 129 5.29 25.92 -17.09
CA MET A 129 6.32 26.95 -16.82
C MET A 129 6.66 27.79 -18.04
N ARG A 130 6.48 27.22 -19.24
CA ARG A 130 6.70 27.82 -20.55
C ARG A 130 5.62 27.31 -21.52
N PRO A 131 5.55 27.83 -22.74
CA PRO A 131 4.71 27.23 -23.77
C PRO A 131 5.04 25.74 -23.94
N ILE A 132 4.02 24.87 -23.90
CA ILE A 132 4.11 23.43 -24.16
C ILE A 132 3.29 23.17 -25.42
N LEU A 133 3.87 22.53 -26.41
CA LEU A 133 3.19 22.20 -27.66
C LEU A 133 2.29 20.96 -27.46
N GLN A 134 1.23 20.84 -28.27
CA GLN A 134 0.52 19.57 -28.42
C GLN A 134 1.52 18.49 -28.84
N GLY A 135 1.47 17.32 -28.17
CA GLY A 135 2.40 16.22 -28.41
C GLY A 135 3.78 16.38 -27.75
N GLU A 136 4.00 17.42 -26.95
CA GLU A 136 5.26 17.60 -26.21
C GLU A 136 5.21 16.87 -24.86
N VAL A 137 6.31 16.16 -24.54
CA VAL A 137 6.46 15.42 -23.27
C VAL A 137 6.53 16.37 -22.07
N LEU A 138 5.87 16.01 -20.98
CA LEU A 138 5.94 16.70 -19.69
C LEU A 138 7.20 16.30 -18.93
N THR A 139 7.92 17.29 -18.44
CA THR A 139 9.18 17.14 -17.71
C THR A 139 9.28 18.20 -16.60
N PRO A 140 10.20 18.07 -15.64
CA PRO A 140 10.46 19.13 -14.66
C PRO A 140 10.94 20.47 -15.27
N LEU A 141 11.30 20.48 -16.56
CA LEU A 141 11.74 21.71 -17.27
C LEU A 141 10.57 22.53 -17.85
N ASN A 142 9.38 21.93 -17.94
CA ASN A 142 8.20 22.61 -18.50
C ASN A 142 6.97 22.56 -17.60
N LEU A 143 7.02 21.77 -16.50
CA LEU A 143 5.93 21.63 -15.55
C LEU A 143 6.45 21.79 -14.12
N HIS A 144 5.83 22.66 -13.32
CA HIS A 144 6.08 22.72 -11.88
C HIS A 144 4.89 22.15 -11.10
N HIS A 145 5.15 21.69 -9.90
CA HIS A 145 4.12 21.17 -8.99
C HIS A 145 3.11 22.26 -8.63
N GLN A 146 1.85 21.92 -8.71
CA GLN A 146 0.73 22.71 -8.18
C GLN A 146 -0.39 21.74 -7.81
N ALA A 147 -0.91 21.87 -6.60
CA ALA A 147 -2.08 21.12 -6.13
C ALA A 147 -3.25 22.10 -5.92
N ALA A 148 -4.47 21.59 -6.01
CA ALA A 148 -5.66 22.35 -5.66
C ALA A 148 -5.73 22.53 -4.13
N PRO A 149 -6.24 23.68 -3.63
CA PRO A 149 -6.51 23.84 -2.21
C PRO A 149 -7.64 22.92 -1.76
N PHE A 150 -7.61 22.50 -0.50
CA PHE A 150 -8.67 21.69 0.10
C PHE A 150 -9.28 22.40 1.31
N HIS A 151 -10.53 22.06 1.61
CA HIS A 151 -11.34 22.64 2.66
C HIS A 151 -12.23 21.57 3.30
N GLU A 152 -13.11 21.96 4.22
CA GLU A 152 -14.04 21.07 4.90
C GLU A 152 -14.92 20.29 3.91
N LYS A 153 -15.47 19.14 4.36
CA LYS A 153 -16.38 18.30 3.58
C LYS A 153 -17.55 19.11 3.01
N THR A 154 -17.72 19.02 1.67
CA THR A 154 -18.70 19.83 0.92
C THR A 154 -19.89 19.04 0.40
N MET A 155 -19.77 17.72 0.28
CA MET A 155 -20.82 16.88 -0.29
C MET A 155 -20.98 15.57 0.49
N GLU A 156 -22.19 15.02 0.41
CA GLU A 156 -22.43 13.64 0.83
C GLU A 156 -21.91 12.67 -0.23
N TYR A 157 -21.16 11.68 0.22
CA TYR A 157 -20.60 10.66 -0.65
C TYR A 157 -21.49 9.42 -0.67
N SER A 158 -21.96 9.04 -1.86
CA SER A 158 -22.70 7.79 -2.06
C SER A 158 -21.78 6.76 -2.69
N TRP A 159 -21.60 5.63 -2.00
CA TRP A 159 -20.76 4.54 -2.45
C TRP A 159 -21.57 3.35 -2.93
N THR A 160 -21.23 2.85 -4.11
CA THR A 160 -21.74 1.57 -4.61
C THR A 160 -20.63 0.54 -4.43
N PRO A 161 -20.75 -0.38 -3.44
CA PRO A 161 -19.73 -1.41 -3.23
C PRO A 161 -19.69 -2.38 -4.42
N PRO A 162 -18.52 -3.01 -4.67
CA PRO A 162 -18.44 -4.10 -5.64
C PRO A 162 -19.30 -5.28 -5.21
N ASP A 163 -19.66 -6.16 -6.16
CA ASP A 163 -20.34 -7.42 -5.82
C ASP A 163 -19.37 -8.34 -5.07
N VAL A 164 -19.67 -8.61 -3.82
CA VAL A 164 -18.89 -9.48 -2.93
C VAL A 164 -19.56 -10.83 -2.68
N SER A 165 -20.59 -11.19 -3.46
CA SER A 165 -21.34 -12.45 -3.29
C SER A 165 -20.43 -13.67 -3.31
N ARG A 166 -19.44 -13.69 -4.20
CA ARG A 166 -18.40 -14.72 -4.30
C ARG A 166 -17.60 -14.90 -3.01
N TRP A 167 -17.34 -13.79 -2.30
CA TRP A 167 -16.42 -13.74 -1.16
C TRP A 167 -17.12 -13.81 0.21
N ARG A 168 -18.44 -13.61 0.26
CA ARG A 168 -19.21 -13.48 1.50
C ARG A 168 -19.05 -14.66 2.48
N ASN A 169 -18.96 -15.87 1.94
CA ASN A 169 -18.79 -17.09 2.73
C ASN A 169 -17.36 -17.64 2.70
N THR A 170 -16.45 -16.93 2.05
CA THR A 170 -15.06 -17.33 1.98
C THR A 170 -14.38 -17.08 3.33
N THR A 171 -13.59 -18.04 3.78
CA THR A 171 -12.83 -17.97 5.03
C THR A 171 -11.34 -18.15 4.76
N PHE A 172 -10.51 -17.62 5.65
CA PHE A 172 -9.11 -18.00 5.75
C PHE A 172 -8.85 -18.74 7.06
N ARG A 173 -7.83 -19.58 7.08
CA ARG A 173 -7.40 -20.28 8.30
C ARG A 173 -6.39 -19.41 9.05
N GLY A 174 -6.83 -18.80 10.15
CA GLY A 174 -6.00 -17.92 10.97
C GLY A 174 -5.90 -18.36 12.42
N TYR A 175 -5.12 -17.63 13.20
CA TYR A 175 -4.94 -17.84 14.64
C TYR A 175 -5.83 -16.90 15.43
N HIS A 176 -6.87 -17.44 16.08
CA HIS A 176 -7.81 -16.66 16.88
C HIS A 176 -7.16 -16.18 18.19
N ARG A 177 -7.36 -14.92 18.53
CA ARG A 177 -6.90 -14.30 19.76
C ARG A 177 -8.08 -14.04 20.71
N ALA A 178 -7.78 -13.94 22.01
CA ALA A 178 -8.79 -13.75 23.06
C ALA A 178 -9.62 -12.46 22.89
N ASP A 179 -9.02 -11.43 22.26
CA ASP A 179 -9.68 -10.16 21.94
C ASP A 179 -10.55 -10.20 20.66
N GLY A 180 -10.71 -11.37 20.05
CA GLY A 180 -11.50 -11.59 18.84
C GLY A 180 -10.80 -11.20 17.53
N GLN A 181 -9.55 -10.76 17.57
CA GLN A 181 -8.72 -10.59 16.37
C GLN A 181 -8.26 -11.94 15.83
N VAL A 182 -7.86 -11.99 14.56
CA VAL A 182 -7.37 -13.22 13.92
C VAL A 182 -6.06 -12.92 13.20
N GLY A 183 -5.00 -13.61 13.59
CA GLY A 183 -3.70 -13.52 12.96
C GLY A 183 -3.58 -14.39 11.71
N THR A 184 -2.88 -13.89 10.69
CA THR A 184 -2.45 -14.65 9.51
C THR A 184 -1.15 -15.42 9.76
N ARG A 185 -0.49 -15.11 10.89
CA ARG A 185 0.74 -15.75 11.38
C ARG A 185 0.66 -15.93 12.90
N ASN A 186 1.59 -16.71 13.43
CA ASN A 186 1.73 -17.01 14.84
C ASN A 186 3.18 -16.80 15.27
N TYR A 187 3.53 -15.56 15.66
CA TYR A 187 4.88 -15.16 16.02
C TYR A 187 5.03 -14.91 17.52
N TRP A 188 6.21 -15.16 18.04
CA TRP A 188 6.69 -14.59 19.29
C TRP A 188 7.55 -13.36 18.98
N LEU A 189 7.33 -12.26 19.70
CA LEU A 189 8.05 -11.00 19.49
C LEU A 189 9.14 -10.83 20.54
N VAL A 190 10.31 -10.35 20.14
CA VAL A 190 11.40 -9.93 21.04
C VAL A 190 11.78 -8.51 20.66
N VAL A 191 11.67 -7.56 21.61
CA VAL A 191 11.83 -6.13 21.32
C VAL A 191 12.55 -5.40 22.46
N PRO A 192 13.49 -4.47 22.15
CA PRO A 192 14.08 -3.60 23.14
C PRO A 192 13.22 -2.35 23.34
N LEU A 193 13.25 -1.74 24.52
CA LEU A 193 12.69 -0.40 24.75
C LEU A 193 13.70 0.73 24.47
N VAL A 194 14.97 0.35 24.26
CA VAL A 194 16.05 1.29 23.95
C VAL A 194 17.11 0.63 23.09
N PHE A 195 17.70 1.38 22.18
CA PHE A 195 18.74 0.88 21.24
C PHE A 195 19.97 0.29 21.95
N CYS A 196 20.23 0.63 23.22
CA CYS A 196 21.32 0.03 23.99
C CYS A 196 21.20 -1.51 24.12
N GLU A 197 19.99 -2.04 24.05
CA GLU A 197 19.71 -3.48 24.09
C GLU A 197 19.79 -4.16 22.71
N ASN A 198 20.06 -3.45 21.63
CA ASN A 198 20.09 -4.02 20.27
C ASN A 198 21.12 -5.17 20.12
N ARG A 199 22.28 -5.08 20.80
CA ARG A 199 23.26 -6.17 20.80
C ARG A 199 22.67 -7.43 21.45
N ASN A 200 21.96 -7.28 22.56
CA ASN A 200 21.31 -8.40 23.25
C ASN A 200 20.21 -9.03 22.39
N ILE A 201 19.42 -8.20 21.69
CA ILE A 201 18.45 -8.67 20.68
C ILE A 201 19.13 -9.48 19.57
N ALA A 202 20.27 -9.02 19.05
CA ALA A 202 21.00 -9.73 18.00
C ALA A 202 21.53 -11.10 18.46
N VAL A 203 22.01 -11.19 19.70
CA VAL A 203 22.48 -12.45 20.33
C VAL A 203 21.30 -13.43 20.50
N LEU A 204 20.15 -12.96 21.00
CA LEU A 204 18.94 -13.78 21.13
C LEU A 204 18.45 -14.26 19.77
N ARG A 205 18.48 -13.39 18.75
CA ARG A 205 18.10 -13.75 17.39
C ARG A 205 18.93 -14.91 16.88
N GLN A 206 20.24 -14.79 16.93
CA GLN A 206 21.13 -15.84 16.45
C GLN A 206 20.85 -17.17 17.16
N ALA A 207 20.78 -17.17 18.50
CA ALA A 207 20.56 -18.38 19.29
C ALA A 207 19.21 -19.05 18.94
N PHE A 208 18.12 -18.30 18.89
CA PHE A 208 16.79 -18.87 18.65
C PHE A 208 16.55 -19.25 17.18
N GLU A 209 16.98 -18.40 16.23
CA GLU A 209 16.72 -18.68 14.81
C GLU A 209 17.51 -19.89 14.31
N GLU A 210 18.79 -20.05 14.73
CA GLU A 210 19.63 -21.19 14.35
C GLU A 210 19.15 -22.50 14.99
N GLU A 211 18.92 -22.52 16.30
CA GLU A 211 18.58 -23.74 17.03
C GLU A 211 17.12 -24.21 16.80
N LEU A 212 16.18 -23.31 16.51
CA LEU A 212 14.78 -23.67 16.33
C LEU A 212 14.36 -23.84 14.85
N GLY A 213 15.29 -23.71 13.91
CA GLY A 213 15.03 -23.90 12.48
C GLY A 213 14.26 -22.74 11.85
N PHE A 214 14.39 -21.52 12.37
CA PHE A 214 13.76 -20.30 11.81
C PHE A 214 14.73 -19.43 11.01
N ALA A 215 16.03 -19.77 10.98
CA ALA A 215 17.03 -19.02 10.24
C ALA A 215 16.68 -18.92 8.75
N ALA A 216 16.87 -17.73 8.17
CA ALA A 216 16.74 -17.53 6.74
C ALA A 216 17.83 -18.32 5.97
N PRO A 217 17.60 -18.67 4.69
CA PRO A 217 18.61 -19.33 3.87
C PRO A 217 19.91 -18.55 3.83
N GLN A 218 21.03 -19.23 4.09
CA GLN A 218 22.37 -18.63 4.24
C GLN A 218 23.11 -18.52 2.89
N ILE A 219 22.42 -18.12 1.81
CA ILE A 219 22.96 -18.11 0.44
C ILE A 219 24.25 -17.29 0.35
N TYR A 220 24.24 -16.07 0.85
CA TYR A 220 25.41 -15.17 0.81
C TYR A 220 26.55 -15.64 1.70
N ARG A 221 26.26 -16.27 2.84
CA ARG A 221 27.28 -16.90 3.70
C ARG A 221 27.98 -18.06 2.98
N GLN A 222 27.22 -18.86 2.23
CA GLN A 222 27.78 -19.95 1.42
C GLN A 222 28.69 -19.39 0.31
N GLN A 223 28.32 -18.30 -0.35
CA GLN A 223 29.15 -17.63 -1.33
C GLN A 223 30.48 -17.13 -0.75
N VAL A 224 30.40 -16.45 0.39
CA VAL A 224 31.62 -15.99 1.08
C VAL A 224 32.49 -17.19 1.52
N ALA A 225 31.88 -18.26 2.03
CA ALA A 225 32.61 -19.45 2.41
C ALA A 225 33.32 -20.14 1.21
N GLU A 226 32.68 -20.11 0.02
CA GLU A 226 33.32 -20.58 -1.21
C GLU A 226 34.52 -19.70 -1.58
N PHE A 227 34.38 -18.38 -1.51
CA PHE A 227 35.49 -17.46 -1.76
C PHE A 227 36.67 -17.67 -0.79
N VAL A 228 36.39 -17.92 0.49
CA VAL A 228 37.40 -18.27 1.48
C VAL A 228 38.12 -19.57 1.08
N ARG A 229 37.38 -20.60 0.63
CA ARG A 229 38.02 -21.87 0.18
C ARG A 229 38.90 -21.66 -1.05
N LEU A 230 38.44 -20.88 -2.05
CA LEU A 230 39.24 -20.55 -3.24
C LEU A 230 40.51 -19.78 -2.86
N TYR A 231 40.40 -18.80 -1.96
CA TYR A 231 41.56 -18.05 -1.47
C TYR A 231 42.58 -18.95 -0.77
N GLN A 232 42.13 -19.80 0.16
CA GLN A 232 43.00 -20.74 0.91
C GLN A 232 43.64 -21.77 -0.01
N ALA A 233 43.00 -22.12 -1.12
CA ALA A 233 43.52 -23.04 -2.13
C ALA A 233 44.48 -22.36 -3.15
N GLY A 234 44.78 -21.06 -2.99
CA GLY A 234 45.62 -20.30 -3.95
C GLY A 234 44.94 -20.02 -5.30
N ARG A 235 43.59 -20.14 -5.38
CA ARG A 235 42.77 -20.01 -6.59
C ARG A 235 42.04 -18.67 -6.63
N SER A 236 42.60 -17.60 -6.10
CA SER A 236 41.97 -16.26 -5.99
C SER A 236 41.57 -15.65 -7.32
N ASN A 237 42.26 -16.02 -8.41
CA ASN A 237 41.94 -15.58 -9.77
C ASN A 237 40.53 -16.06 -10.25
N GLU A 238 39.99 -17.12 -9.65
CA GLU A 238 38.67 -17.64 -10.00
C GLU A 238 37.53 -16.85 -9.35
N ILE A 239 37.80 -16.11 -8.26
CA ILE A 239 36.80 -15.32 -7.53
C ILE A 239 36.20 -14.24 -8.43
N ALA A 240 37.02 -13.56 -9.24
CA ALA A 240 36.54 -12.48 -10.13
C ALA A 240 35.59 -12.97 -11.23
N GLY A 241 35.71 -14.21 -11.66
CA GLY A 241 34.85 -14.86 -12.66
C GLY A 241 33.69 -15.69 -12.07
N HIS A 242 33.56 -15.69 -10.74
CA HIS A 242 32.53 -16.48 -10.07
C HIS A 242 31.14 -15.90 -10.35
N GLY A 243 30.25 -16.70 -10.92
CA GLY A 243 28.88 -16.29 -11.20
C GLY A 243 28.04 -16.10 -9.94
N ALA A 244 26.80 -15.62 -10.12
CA ALA A 244 25.83 -15.56 -9.03
C ALA A 244 25.62 -16.98 -8.45
N VAL A 245 25.52 -17.08 -7.14
CA VAL A 245 25.23 -18.36 -6.46
C VAL A 245 23.85 -18.83 -6.90
N ALA A 246 23.77 -20.09 -7.36
CA ALA A 246 22.49 -20.74 -7.58
C ALA A 246 21.73 -20.81 -6.23
N ALA A 247 20.42 -20.62 -6.30
CA ALA A 247 19.54 -20.61 -5.12
C ALA A 247 19.39 -21.99 -4.43
N ASP A 248 20.26 -22.95 -4.71
CA ASP A 248 20.36 -24.25 -4.03
C ASP A 248 20.89 -24.09 -2.59
N ALA A 249 20.19 -23.24 -1.83
CA ALA A 249 20.42 -23.16 -0.40
C ALA A 249 20.12 -24.52 0.24
N ARG A 250 20.99 -24.98 1.13
CA ARG A 250 20.67 -26.13 1.99
C ARG A 250 19.28 -25.90 2.58
N PRO A 251 18.40 -26.92 2.58
CA PRO A 251 17.10 -26.78 3.20
C PRO A 251 17.32 -26.27 4.65
N PRO A 252 16.47 -25.34 5.11
CA PRO A 252 16.55 -24.88 6.49
C PRO A 252 16.43 -26.07 7.45
N ALA A 253 17.04 -25.98 8.62
CA ALA A 253 16.90 -26.99 9.67
C ALA A 253 15.39 -27.24 9.94
N PRO A 254 14.99 -28.48 10.26
CA PRO A 254 13.60 -28.77 10.61
C PRO A 254 13.13 -27.86 11.75
N ARG A 255 11.93 -27.33 11.66
CA ARG A 255 11.36 -26.52 12.73
C ARG A 255 11.08 -27.37 13.96
N VAL A 256 11.54 -26.90 15.13
CA VAL A 256 11.26 -27.54 16.41
C VAL A 256 9.79 -27.38 16.80
N PHE A 257 9.17 -26.22 16.46
CA PHE A 257 7.79 -25.89 16.80
C PHE A 257 6.94 -25.72 15.53
N GLU A 258 6.08 -26.69 15.25
CA GLU A 258 5.26 -26.71 14.01
C GLU A 258 4.18 -25.62 13.95
N ASN A 259 3.60 -25.25 15.12
CA ASN A 259 2.53 -24.25 15.22
C ASN A 259 3.02 -22.85 15.55
N VAL A 260 4.34 -22.65 15.56
CA VAL A 260 5.01 -21.36 15.69
C VAL A 260 5.54 -20.98 14.31
N ASP A 261 5.07 -19.88 13.76
CA ASP A 261 5.53 -19.41 12.43
C ASP A 261 6.92 -18.75 12.50
N GLY A 262 7.39 -18.37 13.71
CA GLY A 262 8.72 -17.84 13.97
C GLY A 262 8.83 -17.00 15.23
N ILE A 263 10.06 -16.61 15.54
CA ILE A 263 10.38 -15.59 16.53
C ILE A 263 10.83 -14.36 15.75
N LYS A 264 10.33 -13.18 16.12
CA LYS A 264 10.60 -11.92 15.42
C LYS A 264 11.31 -10.95 16.35
N PHE A 265 12.38 -10.37 15.86
CA PHE A 265 13.26 -9.49 16.61
C PHE A 265 13.21 -8.10 16.01
N LEU A 266 12.83 -7.09 16.81
CA LEU A 266 12.80 -5.70 16.38
C LEU A 266 14.04 -4.98 16.90
N ASN A 267 14.78 -4.34 16.01
CA ASN A 267 15.88 -3.43 16.37
C ASN A 267 15.48 -2.02 15.96
N HIS A 268 15.83 -1.02 16.75
CA HIS A 268 15.56 0.38 16.45
C HIS A 268 16.59 1.31 17.09
N GLU A 269 16.59 2.58 16.69
CA GLU A 269 17.52 3.61 17.18
C GLU A 269 16.85 4.63 18.13
N GLY A 270 15.75 4.22 18.76
CA GLY A 270 14.97 5.05 19.67
C GLY A 270 15.08 4.63 21.14
N GLY A 271 14.27 5.28 21.98
CA GLY A 271 14.12 4.95 23.40
C GLY A 271 14.86 5.89 24.34
N CYS A 272 15.92 6.56 23.86
CA CYS A 272 16.66 7.56 24.61
C CYS A 272 17.21 8.62 23.66
N GLY A 273 17.63 9.79 24.18
CA GLY A 273 18.28 10.85 23.40
C GLY A 273 17.37 11.55 22.37
N GLY A 274 16.07 11.39 22.46
CA GLY A 274 15.07 12.05 21.62
C GLY A 274 14.07 12.86 22.45
N THR A 275 13.05 13.41 21.79
CA THR A 275 11.95 14.11 22.46
C THR A 275 11.09 13.13 23.27
N ARG A 276 10.32 13.65 24.24
CA ARG A 276 9.35 12.84 24.99
C ARG A 276 8.28 12.27 24.06
N GLU A 277 7.81 13.07 23.10
CA GLU A 277 6.85 12.63 22.06
C GLU A 277 7.38 11.41 21.30
N ASP A 278 8.66 11.41 20.86
CA ASP A 278 9.25 10.28 20.15
C ASP A 278 9.35 9.02 21.02
N SER A 279 9.63 9.18 22.32
CA SER A 279 9.70 8.07 23.26
C SER A 279 8.33 7.46 23.55
N ASP A 280 7.30 8.30 23.70
CA ASP A 280 5.91 7.89 23.90
C ASP A 280 5.36 7.21 22.63
N ASN A 281 5.66 7.77 21.44
CA ASN A 281 5.29 7.18 20.15
C ASN A 281 5.97 5.82 19.94
N LEU A 282 7.24 5.67 20.33
CA LEU A 282 7.92 4.37 20.26
C LEU A 282 7.24 3.33 21.16
N CYS A 283 6.93 3.68 22.42
CA CYS A 283 6.18 2.79 23.32
C CYS A 283 4.81 2.44 22.75
N ALA A 284 4.11 3.40 22.17
CA ALA A 284 2.81 3.20 21.57
C ALA A 284 2.91 2.30 20.31
N LEU A 285 3.93 2.47 19.46
CA LEU A 285 4.17 1.59 18.31
C LEU A 285 4.48 0.16 18.77
N ILE A 286 5.39 -0.01 19.73
CA ILE A 286 5.74 -1.34 20.28
C ILE A 286 4.50 -1.99 20.90
N ALA A 287 3.66 -1.25 21.61
CA ALA A 287 2.38 -1.75 22.11
C ALA A 287 1.46 -2.21 20.99
N GLY A 288 1.44 -1.52 19.83
CA GLY A 288 0.73 -1.96 18.63
C GLY A 288 1.24 -3.31 18.10
N TYR A 289 2.56 -3.49 18.05
CA TYR A 289 3.17 -4.75 17.65
C TYR A 289 2.91 -5.90 18.64
N ILE A 290 2.94 -5.63 19.94
CA ILE A 290 2.60 -6.62 20.98
C ILE A 290 1.11 -7.02 20.90
N HIS A 291 0.23 -6.05 20.66
CA HIS A 291 -1.20 -6.27 20.51
C HIS A 291 -1.56 -6.91 19.15
N HIS A 292 -0.68 -6.85 18.16
CA HIS A 292 -0.92 -7.29 16.78
C HIS A 292 -1.44 -8.73 16.71
N PRO A 293 -2.46 -9.06 15.85
CA PRO A 293 -3.05 -10.40 15.80
C PRO A 293 -2.07 -11.51 15.38
N ASN A 294 -1.01 -11.18 14.63
CA ASN A 294 0.04 -12.14 14.26
C ASN A 294 1.01 -12.45 15.42
N VAL A 295 0.94 -11.72 16.53
CA VAL A 295 1.79 -11.89 17.70
C VAL A 295 1.02 -12.61 18.81
N ALA A 296 1.55 -13.74 19.28
CA ALA A 296 0.97 -14.54 20.36
C ALA A 296 1.46 -14.10 21.75
N GLY A 297 2.63 -13.50 21.83
CA GLY A 297 3.21 -12.97 23.07
C GLY A 297 4.55 -12.31 22.79
N ALA A 298 5.15 -11.67 23.79
CA ALA A 298 6.38 -10.91 23.61
C ALA A 298 7.34 -11.01 24.78
N THR A 299 8.64 -10.86 24.46
CA THR A 299 9.74 -10.61 25.39
C THR A 299 10.26 -9.20 25.15
N VAL A 300 10.28 -8.38 26.19
CA VAL A 300 10.72 -7.00 26.17
C VAL A 300 12.00 -6.87 26.99
N LEU A 301 13.05 -6.30 26.38
CA LEU A 301 14.27 -5.94 27.08
C LEU A 301 14.30 -4.45 27.35
N SER A 302 14.57 -4.08 28.59
CA SER A 302 14.67 -2.71 29.10
C SER A 302 16.02 -2.51 29.78
N LEU A 303 16.68 -1.38 29.54
CA LEU A 303 17.90 -1.04 30.27
C LEU A 303 17.58 -0.56 31.69
N GLY A 304 16.56 0.31 31.86
CA GLY A 304 16.10 0.92 33.11
C GLY A 304 16.14 2.44 33.10
N CYS A 305 17.19 3.08 32.57
CA CYS A 305 17.37 4.54 32.58
C CYS A 305 16.88 5.28 31.31
N GLN A 306 16.31 4.57 30.35
CA GLN A 306 15.84 5.14 29.08
C GLN A 306 14.57 6.00 29.25
N HIS A 307 14.23 6.81 28.23
CA HIS A 307 12.99 7.60 28.23
C HIS A 307 11.76 6.74 27.96
N SER A 308 11.86 5.71 27.09
CA SER A 308 10.77 4.77 26.80
C SER A 308 10.63 3.77 27.96
N GLN A 309 9.95 4.18 29.02
CA GLN A 309 9.81 3.40 30.25
C GLN A 309 8.82 2.24 30.10
N VAL A 310 9.04 1.16 30.84
CA VAL A 310 8.15 0.00 30.93
C VAL A 310 6.73 0.42 31.32
N ALA A 311 6.59 1.36 32.27
CA ALA A 311 5.30 1.87 32.70
C ALA A 311 4.50 2.52 31.55
N ILE A 312 5.18 3.29 30.67
CA ILE A 312 4.56 3.92 29.50
C ILE A 312 4.09 2.83 28.52
N LEU A 313 4.94 1.82 28.24
CA LEU A 313 4.57 0.69 27.39
C LEU A 313 3.31 -0.02 27.91
N LEU A 314 3.26 -0.35 29.20
CA LEU A 314 2.10 -1.03 29.80
C LEU A 314 0.83 -0.17 29.74
N GLU A 315 0.94 1.13 29.93
CA GLU A 315 -0.17 2.07 29.75
C GLU A 315 -0.67 2.06 28.29
N GLN A 316 0.24 2.10 27.32
CA GLN A 316 -0.12 2.05 25.89
C GLN A 316 -0.78 0.72 25.50
N ILE A 317 -0.35 -0.40 26.07
CA ILE A 317 -1.01 -1.70 25.88
C ILE A 317 -2.42 -1.66 26.46
N LYS A 318 -2.58 -1.16 27.69
CA LYS A 318 -3.88 -1.06 28.35
C LYS A 318 -4.86 -0.12 27.64
N LYS A 319 -4.36 0.97 27.06
CA LYS A 319 -5.18 1.89 26.23
C LYS A 319 -5.76 1.19 25.00
N ARG A 320 -5.03 0.25 24.40
CA ARG A 320 -5.49 -0.52 23.22
C ARG A 320 -6.45 -1.64 23.61
N ASP A 321 -6.13 -2.33 24.68
CA ASP A 321 -6.95 -3.44 25.19
C ASP A 321 -6.89 -3.47 26.71
N ALA A 322 -7.95 -2.99 27.36
CA ALA A 322 -8.07 -3.01 28.83
C ALA A 322 -8.07 -4.42 29.42
N LYS A 323 -8.35 -5.46 28.58
CA LYS A 323 -8.38 -6.88 28.96
C LYS A 323 -7.20 -7.66 28.37
N PHE A 324 -6.10 -6.97 28.00
CA PHE A 324 -4.94 -7.60 27.39
C PHE A 324 -4.49 -8.84 28.18
N SER A 325 -4.39 -9.98 27.49
CA SER A 325 -4.12 -11.28 28.12
C SER A 325 -2.99 -12.07 27.46
N LYS A 326 -2.35 -11.53 26.43
CA LYS A 326 -1.20 -12.23 25.81
C LYS A 326 -0.02 -12.30 26.78
N PRO A 327 0.76 -13.40 26.78
CA PRO A 327 1.96 -13.49 27.58
C PRO A 327 2.95 -12.36 27.26
N LEU A 328 3.39 -11.64 28.29
CA LEU A 328 4.36 -10.54 28.19
C LEU A 328 5.47 -10.77 29.23
N LEU A 329 6.68 -10.96 28.77
CA LEU A 329 7.88 -11.10 29.60
C LEU A 329 8.65 -9.77 29.51
N VAL A 330 8.94 -9.17 30.66
CA VAL A 330 9.72 -7.93 30.72
C VAL A 330 10.96 -8.18 31.59
N PHE A 331 12.12 -7.81 31.05
CA PHE A 331 13.42 -7.93 31.72
C PHE A 331 14.07 -6.56 31.73
N GLU A 332 14.51 -6.11 32.90
CA GLU A 332 15.18 -4.81 33.07
C GLU A 332 16.61 -5.04 33.57
N GLN A 333 17.58 -4.64 32.74
CA GLN A 333 18.99 -4.97 32.96
C GLN A 333 19.55 -4.40 34.25
N GLN A 334 19.22 -3.12 34.55
CA GLN A 334 19.74 -2.47 35.75
C GLN A 334 19.21 -3.05 37.08
N HIS A 335 18.10 -3.78 37.03
CA HIS A 335 17.56 -4.52 38.17
C HIS A 335 17.95 -6.01 38.17
N SER A 336 18.67 -6.47 37.17
CA SER A 336 19.18 -7.85 37.07
C SER A 336 20.57 -7.95 37.66
N GLY A 337 20.90 -9.06 38.27
CA GLY A 337 22.22 -9.27 38.92
C GLY A 337 23.41 -9.19 37.97
N SER A 338 23.21 -9.54 36.70
CA SER A 338 24.17 -9.38 35.60
C SER A 338 23.45 -9.51 34.24
N GLU A 339 24.08 -9.02 33.16
CA GLU A 339 23.60 -9.25 31.79
C GLU A 339 23.46 -10.74 31.48
N LEU A 340 24.46 -11.56 31.84
CA LEU A 340 24.40 -12.99 31.62
C LEU A 340 23.20 -13.65 32.30
N ALA A 341 22.91 -13.29 33.55
CA ALA A 341 21.76 -13.80 34.30
C ALA A 341 20.43 -13.39 33.66
N MET A 342 20.30 -12.12 33.27
CA MET A 342 19.11 -11.60 32.58
C MET A 342 18.87 -12.32 31.24
N MET A 343 19.89 -12.42 30.41
CA MET A 343 19.81 -13.07 29.09
C MET A 343 19.47 -14.57 29.22
N SER A 344 20.08 -15.28 30.14
CA SER A 344 19.79 -16.70 30.41
C SER A 344 18.34 -16.88 30.87
N GLU A 345 17.86 -16.02 31.73
CA GLU A 345 16.46 -16.07 32.20
C GLU A 345 15.47 -15.69 31.09
N ALA A 346 15.79 -14.70 30.24
CA ALA A 346 15.00 -14.32 29.08
C ALA A 346 14.89 -15.49 28.09
N ILE A 347 16.00 -16.17 27.79
CA ILE A 347 16.01 -17.36 26.94
C ILE A 347 15.10 -18.44 27.53
N ARG A 348 15.33 -18.80 28.79
CA ARG A 348 14.59 -19.88 29.47
C ARG A 348 13.06 -19.60 29.48
N LYS A 349 12.66 -18.41 29.90
CA LYS A 349 11.23 -18.06 29.98
C LYS A 349 10.60 -17.95 28.59
N THR A 350 11.30 -17.37 27.62
CA THR A 350 10.81 -17.31 26.24
C THR A 350 10.62 -18.70 25.66
N PHE A 351 11.58 -19.61 25.87
CA PHE A 351 11.48 -20.99 25.38
C PHE A 351 10.24 -21.72 25.94
N VAL A 352 9.97 -21.58 27.26
CA VAL A 352 8.77 -22.17 27.89
C VAL A 352 7.49 -21.64 27.24
N ARG A 353 7.41 -20.32 26.96
CA ARG A 353 6.26 -19.73 26.28
C ARG A 353 6.11 -20.21 24.84
N LEU A 354 7.20 -20.46 24.14
CA LEU A 354 7.15 -21.05 22.79
C LEU A 354 6.60 -22.49 22.81
N MET A 355 6.96 -23.30 23.82
CA MET A 355 6.36 -24.62 24.02
C MET A 355 4.83 -24.53 24.22
N GLU A 356 4.38 -23.68 25.16
CA GLU A 356 2.95 -23.44 25.41
C GLU A 356 2.21 -22.95 24.15
N MET A 357 2.82 -22.03 23.39
CA MET A 357 2.29 -21.52 22.15
C MET A 357 2.16 -22.62 21.08
N ASN A 358 3.17 -23.49 20.96
CA ASN A 358 3.13 -24.62 20.04
C ASN A 358 2.02 -25.63 20.39
N GLU A 359 1.75 -25.83 21.66
CA GLU A 359 0.71 -26.77 22.15
C GLU A 359 -0.70 -26.19 21.96
N ASN A 360 -0.89 -24.89 22.23
CA ASN A 360 -2.22 -24.29 22.39
C ASN A 360 -2.71 -23.49 21.18
N CYS A 361 -1.84 -23.10 20.24
CA CYS A 361 -2.26 -22.31 19.08
C CYS A 361 -2.44 -23.19 17.83
N ARG A 362 -3.61 -23.10 17.22
CA ARG A 362 -3.94 -23.81 15.97
C ARG A 362 -4.69 -22.85 15.02
N ARG A 363 -4.50 -23.05 13.73
CA ARG A 363 -5.26 -22.33 12.71
C ARG A 363 -6.70 -22.84 12.66
N ALA A 364 -7.66 -21.91 12.66
CA ALA A 364 -9.08 -22.20 12.50
C ALA A 364 -9.70 -21.25 11.47
N PRO A 365 -10.87 -21.60 10.87
CA PRO A 365 -11.55 -20.74 9.90
C PRO A 365 -11.94 -19.38 10.50
N ALA A 366 -11.76 -18.32 9.72
CA ALA A 366 -12.16 -16.97 10.06
C ALA A 366 -12.69 -16.25 8.81
N PRO A 367 -13.72 -15.40 8.94
CA PRO A 367 -14.26 -14.64 7.80
C PRO A 367 -13.25 -13.58 7.33
N LEU A 368 -13.36 -13.17 6.06
CA LEU A 368 -12.48 -12.15 5.46
C LEU A 368 -12.61 -10.79 6.14
N SER A 369 -13.70 -10.51 6.88
CA SER A 369 -13.84 -9.33 7.73
C SER A 369 -12.79 -9.21 8.85
N LYS A 370 -12.03 -10.28 9.13
CA LYS A 370 -10.90 -10.24 10.06
C LYS A 370 -9.57 -9.81 9.43
N LEU A 371 -9.56 -9.60 8.12
CA LEU A 371 -8.40 -9.03 7.45
C LEU A 371 -8.29 -7.52 7.74
N CYS A 372 -7.06 -7.09 7.98
CA CYS A 372 -6.65 -5.70 8.00
C CYS A 372 -5.48 -5.55 7.02
N VAL A 373 -5.73 -4.90 5.88
CA VAL A 373 -4.79 -4.86 4.76
C VAL A 373 -4.10 -3.50 4.71
N GLY A 374 -2.77 -3.48 4.87
CA GLY A 374 -1.94 -2.30 4.62
C GLY A 374 -1.76 -2.07 3.11
N LEU A 375 -1.89 -0.83 2.66
CA LEU A 375 -1.80 -0.43 1.25
C LEU A 375 -0.58 0.48 1.07
N LYS A 376 0.45 0.01 0.38
CA LYS A 376 1.72 0.72 0.21
C LYS A 376 2.17 0.74 -1.25
N CYS A 377 2.82 1.83 -1.67
CA CYS A 377 3.60 1.83 -2.91
C CYS A 377 5.02 2.35 -2.65
N GLY A 378 6.02 1.67 -3.21
CA GLY A 378 7.42 2.06 -3.09
C GLY A 378 8.19 1.80 -4.37
N GLY A 379 9.15 2.71 -4.70
CA GLY A 379 9.77 2.67 -6.02
C GLY A 379 8.73 2.84 -7.13
N SER A 380 7.84 3.83 -6.97
CA SER A 380 6.72 4.07 -7.90
C SER A 380 7.20 4.56 -9.26
N ASP A 381 6.46 4.19 -10.31
CA ASP A 381 6.67 4.60 -11.70
C ASP A 381 5.36 5.12 -12.31
N GLY A 382 5.42 5.60 -13.56
CA GLY A 382 4.25 6.15 -14.25
C GLY A 382 3.14 5.14 -14.52
N PHE A 383 3.35 3.84 -14.35
CA PHE A 383 2.33 2.80 -14.43
C PHE A 383 1.68 2.45 -13.09
N SER A 384 2.26 2.88 -11.97
CA SER A 384 1.75 2.56 -10.62
C SER A 384 0.27 2.91 -10.45
N GLY A 385 -0.14 4.11 -10.87
CA GLY A 385 -1.51 4.60 -10.75
C GLY A 385 -2.48 4.09 -11.82
N ILE A 386 -2.04 3.26 -12.75
CA ILE A 386 -2.85 2.71 -13.85
C ILE A 386 -3.01 1.20 -13.78
N SER A 387 -2.11 0.50 -13.09
CA SER A 387 -2.12 -0.96 -12.98
C SER A 387 -2.23 -1.42 -11.53
N ALA A 388 -1.11 -1.48 -10.81
CA ALA A 388 -1.04 -2.10 -9.50
C ALA A 388 -1.85 -1.35 -8.42
N ASN A 389 -1.79 -0.01 -8.37
CA ASN A 389 -2.49 0.76 -7.35
C ASN A 389 -4.02 0.64 -7.48
N PRO A 390 -4.66 0.84 -8.65
CA PRO A 390 -6.10 0.62 -8.76
C PRO A 390 -6.50 -0.84 -8.56
N ALA A 391 -5.66 -1.83 -8.93
CA ALA A 391 -5.96 -3.23 -8.67
C ALA A 391 -6.02 -3.55 -7.16
N ILE A 392 -5.05 -3.05 -6.35
CA ILE A 392 -5.15 -3.18 -4.89
C ILE A 392 -6.24 -2.28 -4.30
N GLY A 393 -6.62 -1.20 -4.97
CA GLY A 393 -7.78 -0.38 -4.65
C GLY A 393 -9.09 -1.17 -4.73
N HIS A 394 -9.23 -2.01 -5.77
CA HIS A 394 -10.37 -2.92 -5.87
C HIS A 394 -10.36 -3.97 -4.74
N VAL A 395 -9.19 -4.49 -4.35
CA VAL A 395 -9.07 -5.33 -3.14
C VAL A 395 -9.52 -4.58 -1.90
N SER A 396 -9.12 -3.29 -1.76
CA SER A 396 -9.56 -2.44 -0.65
C SER A 396 -11.08 -2.33 -0.58
N ASP A 397 -11.72 -2.09 -1.72
CA ASP A 397 -13.19 -1.99 -1.81
C ASP A 397 -13.89 -3.31 -1.45
N ILE A 398 -13.40 -4.45 -1.93
CA ILE A 398 -13.95 -5.77 -1.57
C ILE A 398 -13.80 -6.03 -0.06
N VAL A 399 -12.61 -5.77 0.51
CA VAL A 399 -12.35 -5.97 1.94
C VAL A 399 -13.24 -5.06 2.79
N ALA A 400 -13.40 -3.79 2.40
CA ALA A 400 -14.32 -2.84 3.07
C ALA A 400 -15.78 -3.31 3.00
N ALA A 401 -16.24 -3.76 1.82
CA ALA A 401 -17.60 -4.27 1.62
C ALA A 401 -17.89 -5.54 2.43
N LEU A 402 -16.86 -6.34 2.72
CA LEU A 402 -16.94 -7.53 3.58
C LEU A 402 -16.83 -7.20 5.09
N GLY A 403 -16.68 -5.93 5.47
CA GLY A 403 -16.52 -5.49 6.85
C GLY A 403 -15.12 -5.67 7.42
N GLY A 404 -14.11 -5.88 6.56
CA GLY A 404 -12.70 -5.83 6.93
C GLY A 404 -12.15 -4.41 7.01
N ARG A 405 -10.84 -4.27 7.22
CA ARG A 405 -10.17 -2.98 7.34
C ARG A 405 -9.07 -2.86 6.29
N THR A 406 -8.90 -1.65 5.77
CA THR A 406 -7.77 -1.30 4.93
C THR A 406 -7.14 -0.01 5.43
N ILE A 407 -5.80 0.11 5.31
CA ILE A 407 -5.06 1.26 5.80
C ILE A 407 -4.31 1.89 4.63
N LEU A 408 -4.73 3.09 4.23
CA LEU A 408 -4.02 3.94 3.28
C LEU A 408 -3.22 4.97 4.05
N SER A 409 -1.92 5.00 3.82
CA SER A 409 -0.98 5.86 4.53
C SER A 409 -0.27 6.84 3.58
N GLU A 410 0.89 7.38 3.99
CA GLU A 410 1.75 8.22 3.14
C GLU A 410 1.13 9.59 2.86
N PHE A 411 0.82 10.35 3.92
CA PHE A 411 0.15 11.65 3.78
C PHE A 411 0.81 12.62 2.79
N PRO A 412 2.16 12.73 2.68
CA PRO A 412 2.76 13.52 1.62
C PRO A 412 2.34 13.07 0.21
N GLU A 413 2.05 11.77 0.02
CA GLU A 413 1.60 11.19 -1.25
C GLU A 413 0.06 11.22 -1.44
N LEU A 414 -0.63 12.06 -0.66
CA LEU A 414 -2.05 12.40 -0.84
C LEU A 414 -2.25 13.87 -1.22
N CYS A 415 -1.15 14.61 -1.44
CA CYS A 415 -1.18 16.02 -1.83
C CYS A 415 -1.81 16.19 -3.23
N GLY A 416 -2.86 17.02 -3.30
CA GLY A 416 -3.63 17.28 -4.53
C GLY A 416 -4.87 16.40 -4.70
N VAL A 417 -5.09 15.43 -3.81
CA VAL A 417 -6.31 14.58 -3.77
C VAL A 417 -7.03 14.65 -2.43
N GLU A 418 -6.62 15.58 -1.56
CA GLU A 418 -7.17 15.71 -0.22
C GLU A 418 -8.68 15.93 -0.25
N GLN A 419 -9.20 16.77 -1.15
CA GLN A 419 -10.63 17.09 -1.22
C GLN A 419 -11.46 15.85 -1.53
N GLU A 420 -11.00 14.96 -2.44
CA GLU A 420 -11.68 13.71 -2.75
C GLU A 420 -11.81 12.83 -1.49
N LEU A 421 -10.73 12.68 -0.72
CA LEU A 421 -10.71 11.88 0.51
C LEU A 421 -11.55 12.50 1.63
N ILE A 422 -11.55 13.83 1.75
CA ILE A 422 -12.39 14.59 2.70
C ILE A 422 -13.86 14.36 2.38
N ASP A 423 -14.26 14.51 1.12
CA ASP A 423 -15.65 14.36 0.70
C ASP A 423 -16.12 12.90 0.81
N ARG A 424 -15.22 11.91 0.69
CA ARG A 424 -15.49 10.49 0.93
C ARG A 424 -15.57 10.11 2.41
N SER A 425 -15.26 11.02 3.34
CA SER A 425 -15.35 10.72 4.78
C SER A 425 -16.80 10.43 5.20
N THR A 426 -16.99 9.40 6.04
CA THR A 426 -18.32 9.00 6.52
C THR A 426 -18.98 10.04 7.41
N ARG A 427 -18.18 10.86 8.09
CA ARG A 427 -18.61 11.93 9.00
C ARG A 427 -17.69 13.13 8.84
N ARG A 428 -18.20 14.33 9.16
CA ARG A 428 -17.43 15.57 9.09
C ARG A 428 -16.16 15.52 9.93
N GLU A 429 -16.25 15.00 11.15
CA GLU A 429 -15.13 14.92 12.09
C GLU A 429 -13.95 14.09 11.57
N VAL A 430 -14.26 13.06 10.74
CA VAL A 430 -13.22 12.24 10.07
C VAL A 430 -12.48 13.08 9.04
N GLY A 431 -13.21 13.86 8.22
CA GLY A 431 -12.62 14.78 7.24
C GLY A 431 -11.82 15.90 7.92
N ASP A 432 -12.37 16.51 8.97
CA ASP A 432 -11.71 17.58 9.72
C ASP A 432 -10.40 17.10 10.35
N ARG A 433 -10.37 15.86 10.86
CA ARG A 433 -9.14 15.25 11.38
C ARG A 433 -8.09 15.04 10.30
N PHE A 434 -8.49 14.59 9.11
CA PHE A 434 -7.56 14.47 7.98
C PHE A 434 -6.96 15.82 7.61
N ILE A 435 -7.80 16.86 7.49
CA ILE A 435 -7.35 18.24 7.24
C ILE A 435 -6.33 18.70 8.28
N GLN A 436 -6.62 18.48 9.56
CA GLN A 436 -5.73 18.88 10.65
C GLN A 436 -4.35 18.20 10.53
N LEU A 437 -4.32 16.88 10.38
CA LEU A 437 -3.07 16.12 10.31
C LEU A 437 -2.26 16.43 9.04
N MET A 438 -2.92 16.67 7.88
CA MET A 438 -2.25 17.11 6.66
C MET A 438 -1.57 18.48 6.86
N ARG A 439 -2.29 19.44 7.47
CA ARG A 439 -1.75 20.79 7.76
C ARG A 439 -0.60 20.74 8.76
N ASP A 440 -0.72 19.94 9.82
CA ASP A 440 0.33 19.76 10.82
C ASP A 440 1.59 19.15 10.21
N TYR A 441 1.43 18.16 9.34
CA TYR A 441 2.55 17.54 8.64
C TYR A 441 3.22 18.54 7.68
N ALA A 442 2.45 19.28 6.88
CA ALA A 442 2.99 20.31 5.99
C ALA A 442 3.72 21.40 6.78
N ALA A 443 3.20 21.82 7.94
CA ALA A 443 3.86 22.79 8.83
C ALA A 443 5.19 22.25 9.38
N ARG A 444 5.26 20.98 9.81
CA ARG A 444 6.51 20.31 10.25
C ARG A 444 7.54 20.26 9.12
N ALA A 445 7.14 19.89 7.90
CA ALA A 445 8.01 19.89 6.72
C ALA A 445 8.58 21.29 6.43
N LYS A 446 7.71 22.33 6.44
CA LYS A 446 8.10 23.72 6.23
C LYS A 446 9.08 24.23 7.29
N ALA A 447 8.92 23.83 8.55
CA ALA A 447 9.82 24.22 9.65
C ALA A 447 11.27 23.78 9.41
N VAL A 448 11.48 22.70 8.66
CA VAL A 448 12.81 22.20 8.25
C VAL A 448 13.16 22.57 6.79
N ARG A 449 12.46 23.57 6.22
CA ARG A 449 12.66 24.07 4.84
C ARG A 449 12.45 23.00 3.75
N SER A 450 11.46 22.12 3.96
CA SER A 450 11.03 21.09 3.01
C SER A 450 9.55 21.25 2.68
N GLY A 451 9.04 20.46 1.72
CA GLY A 451 7.65 20.43 1.33
C GLY A 451 7.29 19.10 0.68
N PHE A 452 6.01 18.86 0.45
CA PHE A 452 5.53 17.65 -0.22
C PHE A 452 5.99 17.58 -1.68
N ASP A 453 6.17 18.74 -2.33
CA ASP A 453 6.71 18.88 -3.68
C ASP A 453 8.11 18.26 -3.88
N MET A 454 8.83 18.00 -2.78
CA MET A 454 10.14 17.31 -2.80
C MET A 454 10.02 15.77 -2.75
N ASN A 455 8.79 15.23 -2.66
CA ASN A 455 8.57 13.78 -2.53
C ASN A 455 9.00 12.97 -3.77
N PRO A 456 8.70 13.33 -5.04
CA PRO A 456 9.15 12.53 -6.16
C PRO A 456 10.67 12.48 -6.23
N SER A 457 11.23 11.27 -6.05
CA SER A 457 12.66 11.06 -6.17
C SER A 457 13.13 11.23 -7.62
N PRO A 458 14.44 11.45 -7.87
CA PRO A 458 14.99 11.46 -9.24
C PRO A 458 14.65 10.17 -10.02
N GLY A 459 14.54 9.02 -9.33
CA GLY A 459 14.11 7.76 -9.93
C GLY A 459 12.65 7.78 -10.37
N ASN A 460 11.74 8.28 -9.53
CA ASN A 460 10.33 8.43 -9.89
C ASN A 460 10.16 9.38 -11.11
N ILE A 461 10.91 10.48 -11.13
CA ILE A 461 10.85 11.47 -12.22
C ILE A 461 11.32 10.84 -13.54
N ARG A 462 12.43 10.10 -13.54
CA ARG A 462 12.91 9.37 -14.74
C ARG A 462 11.91 8.35 -15.26
N ASP A 463 11.08 7.81 -14.37
CA ASP A 463 10.04 6.83 -14.70
C ASP A 463 8.64 7.48 -14.84
N GLY A 464 8.57 8.77 -15.15
CA GLY A 464 7.38 9.47 -15.62
C GLY A 464 6.50 10.10 -14.55
N LEU A 465 6.91 10.15 -13.27
CA LEU A 465 6.22 10.86 -12.19
C LEU A 465 6.88 12.23 -11.97
N VAL A 466 6.42 13.24 -12.70
CA VAL A 466 7.08 14.55 -12.83
C VAL A 466 6.84 15.47 -11.64
N THR A 467 5.63 15.42 -11.04
CA THR A 467 5.24 16.22 -9.87
C THR A 467 4.71 15.35 -8.75
N ASP A 468 4.71 15.87 -7.52
CA ASP A 468 4.13 15.18 -6.37
C ASP A 468 2.63 14.95 -6.55
N ALA A 469 1.85 15.95 -6.96
CA ALA A 469 0.42 15.79 -7.21
C ALA A 469 0.10 14.72 -8.28
N MET A 470 0.96 14.58 -9.32
CA MET A 470 0.83 13.50 -10.31
C MET A 470 1.10 12.12 -9.68
N LYS A 471 2.10 12.03 -8.81
CA LYS A 471 2.41 10.80 -8.05
C LYS A 471 1.28 10.47 -7.07
N SER A 472 0.82 11.47 -6.32
CA SER A 472 -0.22 11.35 -5.29
C SER A 472 -1.57 10.93 -5.85
N ALA A 473 -1.99 11.48 -7.00
CA ALA A 473 -3.23 11.08 -7.66
C ALA A 473 -3.23 9.58 -8.02
N GLY A 474 -2.09 9.06 -8.49
CA GLY A 474 -1.91 7.63 -8.73
C GLY A 474 -1.77 6.81 -7.45
N ALA A 475 -1.15 7.35 -6.39
CA ALA A 475 -0.96 6.67 -5.11
C ALA A 475 -2.27 6.48 -4.35
N ALA A 476 -3.16 7.50 -4.36
CA ALA A 476 -4.46 7.43 -3.70
C ALA A 476 -5.37 6.32 -4.25
N LYS A 477 -5.17 5.89 -5.52
CA LYS A 477 -5.94 4.78 -6.12
C LYS A 477 -5.82 3.46 -5.35
N LYS A 478 -4.78 3.28 -4.52
CA LYS A 478 -4.66 2.15 -3.59
C LYS A 478 -5.84 2.04 -2.61
N GLY A 479 -6.43 3.18 -2.21
CA GLY A 479 -7.57 3.24 -1.29
C GLY A 479 -8.92 2.89 -1.93
N GLY A 480 -8.95 2.57 -3.23
CA GLY A 480 -10.20 2.28 -3.94
C GLY A 480 -11.17 3.46 -3.91
N THR A 481 -12.46 3.11 -3.85
CA THR A 481 -13.58 4.06 -3.86
C THR A 481 -14.39 4.07 -2.57
N SER A 482 -14.12 3.16 -1.62
CA SER A 482 -14.88 3.04 -0.39
C SER A 482 -14.82 4.32 0.48
N PRO A 483 -15.85 4.59 1.31
CA PRO A 483 -15.82 5.72 2.23
C PRO A 483 -14.65 5.65 3.22
N VAL A 484 -14.09 6.81 3.57
CA VAL A 484 -13.10 6.91 4.64
C VAL A 484 -13.81 6.87 5.99
N THR A 485 -13.56 5.80 6.77
CA THR A 485 -14.26 5.55 8.04
C THR A 485 -13.51 6.09 9.25
N ALA A 486 -12.18 6.17 9.18
CA ALA A 486 -11.34 6.72 10.25
C ALA A 486 -10.07 7.37 9.71
N VAL A 487 -9.51 8.27 10.50
CA VAL A 487 -8.20 8.89 10.28
C VAL A 487 -7.38 8.72 11.54
N LEU A 488 -6.22 8.10 11.39
CA LEU A 488 -5.31 7.75 12.47
C LEU A 488 -4.08 8.65 12.45
N ASP A 489 -3.68 9.16 13.60
CA ASP A 489 -2.33 9.70 13.73
C ASP A 489 -1.34 8.55 14.00
N TYR A 490 -0.07 8.80 13.81
CA TYR A 490 0.98 7.85 14.16
C TYR A 490 1.25 7.87 15.69
N PRO A 491 1.29 6.71 16.36
CA PRO A 491 1.06 5.34 15.91
C PRO A 491 -0.27 4.74 16.43
N GLU A 492 -1.40 5.36 16.13
CA GLU A 492 -2.72 4.88 16.56
C GLU A 492 -3.09 3.53 15.92
N TYR A 493 -4.03 2.81 16.55
CA TYR A 493 -4.47 1.49 16.14
C TYR A 493 -5.78 1.56 15.36
N SER A 494 -5.90 0.81 14.24
CA SER A 494 -7.10 0.74 13.42
C SER A 494 -8.17 -0.13 14.10
N THR A 495 -9.33 0.43 14.37
CA THR A 495 -10.48 -0.26 14.98
C THR A 495 -11.71 -0.27 14.09
N GLU A 496 -11.89 0.76 13.25
CA GLU A 496 -13.07 0.96 12.43
C GLU A 496 -13.01 0.13 11.15
N PRO A 497 -14.05 -0.68 10.82
CA PRO A 497 -14.17 -1.35 9.52
C PRO A 497 -14.19 -0.35 8.36
N GLY A 498 -13.67 -0.75 7.21
CA GLY A 498 -13.58 0.07 6.00
C GLY A 498 -12.20 0.69 5.78
N LEU A 499 -12.15 1.76 4.98
CA LEU A 499 -10.91 2.47 4.66
C LEU A 499 -10.51 3.43 5.78
N ASN A 500 -9.34 3.20 6.36
CA ASN A 500 -8.71 4.07 7.35
C ASN A 500 -7.53 4.80 6.71
N LEU A 501 -7.42 6.10 6.91
CA LEU A 501 -6.22 6.87 6.57
C LEU A 501 -5.27 6.89 7.76
N GLN A 502 -3.97 6.74 7.54
CA GLN A 502 -2.96 6.80 8.60
C GLN A 502 -1.85 7.79 8.27
N CYS A 503 -1.63 8.75 9.14
CA CYS A 503 -0.56 9.75 9.01
C CYS A 503 0.82 9.09 9.15
N THR A 504 1.52 8.95 8.02
CA THR A 504 2.90 8.46 7.94
C THR A 504 3.69 9.23 6.90
N PRO A 505 5.04 9.19 6.94
CA PRO A 505 5.86 9.64 5.81
C PRO A 505 5.70 8.72 4.60
N GLY A 506 6.20 9.15 3.44
CA GLY A 506 6.32 8.33 2.23
C GLY A 506 7.48 7.32 2.27
N ASN A 507 8.32 7.32 3.32
CA ASN A 507 9.39 6.34 3.49
C ASN A 507 8.82 4.92 3.60
N ASP A 508 9.31 4.02 2.75
CA ASP A 508 8.75 2.67 2.59
C ASP A 508 8.71 1.88 3.90
N VAL A 509 9.83 1.87 4.64
CA VAL A 509 9.94 1.07 5.86
C VAL A 509 9.18 1.69 7.02
N GLU A 510 9.29 3.02 7.22
CA GLU A 510 8.56 3.73 8.28
C GLU A 510 7.03 3.59 8.10
N CYS A 511 6.57 3.71 6.85
CA CYS A 511 5.16 3.56 6.52
C CYS A 511 4.64 2.13 6.80
N VAL A 512 5.32 1.09 6.30
CA VAL A 512 4.94 -0.31 6.55
C VAL A 512 5.02 -0.64 8.04
N THR A 513 6.05 -0.15 8.74
CA THR A 513 6.18 -0.29 10.20
C THR A 513 4.95 0.30 10.92
N ALA A 514 4.50 1.48 10.50
CA ALA A 514 3.32 2.13 11.08
C ALA A 514 2.02 1.37 10.78
N GLN A 515 1.81 0.93 9.52
CA GLN A 515 0.62 0.17 9.13
C GLN A 515 0.49 -1.14 9.92
N VAL A 516 1.60 -1.86 10.08
CA VAL A 516 1.62 -3.09 10.89
C VAL A 516 1.40 -2.77 12.37
N GLY A 517 2.03 -1.72 12.90
CA GLY A 517 1.76 -1.23 14.27
C GLY A 517 0.30 -0.83 14.49
N ALA A 518 -0.42 -0.39 13.45
CA ALA A 518 -1.85 -0.11 13.46
C ALA A 518 -2.74 -1.35 13.27
N GLY A 519 -2.17 -2.54 13.08
CA GLY A 519 -2.87 -3.82 13.04
C GLY A 519 -3.01 -4.45 11.65
N ALA A 520 -2.33 -3.95 10.61
CA ALA A 520 -2.33 -4.58 9.29
C ALA A 520 -1.72 -5.98 9.35
N ASN A 521 -2.54 -7.02 9.14
CA ASN A 521 -2.12 -8.42 9.23
C ASN A 521 -1.68 -9.03 7.89
N VAL A 522 -1.80 -8.28 6.79
CA VAL A 522 -1.20 -8.47 5.48
C VAL A 522 -0.93 -7.08 4.89
N VAL A 523 0.16 -6.90 4.15
CA VAL A 523 0.47 -5.65 3.43
C VAL A 523 0.55 -5.94 1.94
N LEU A 524 -0.14 -5.14 1.12
CA LEU A 524 0.00 -5.10 -0.33
C LEU A 524 0.96 -3.98 -0.71
N PHE A 525 2.10 -4.35 -1.28
CA PHE A 525 3.19 -3.44 -1.59
C PHE A 525 3.41 -3.37 -3.10
N THR A 526 2.92 -2.31 -3.74
CA THR A 526 3.12 -2.12 -5.19
C THR A 526 4.47 -1.49 -5.49
N THR A 527 5.11 -1.89 -6.57
CA THR A 527 6.41 -1.34 -6.99
C THR A 527 6.59 -1.36 -8.52
N GLY A 528 7.12 -0.29 -9.07
CA GLY A 528 7.51 -0.15 -10.47
C GLY A 528 9.02 -0.36 -10.70
N LEU A 529 9.84 -0.25 -9.64
CA LEU A 529 11.30 -0.32 -9.72
C LEU A 529 11.90 -1.52 -8.98
N GLY A 530 11.13 -2.18 -8.08
CA GLY A 530 11.55 -3.39 -7.39
C GLY A 530 12.13 -3.13 -6.00
N THR A 531 11.33 -2.56 -5.08
CA THR A 531 11.74 -2.31 -3.70
C THR A 531 11.75 -3.61 -2.88
N PRO A 532 12.88 -3.98 -2.23
CA PRO A 532 13.01 -5.24 -1.49
C PRO A 532 12.57 -5.16 -0.02
N THR A 533 11.59 -4.31 0.31
CA THR A 533 11.14 -4.08 1.70
C THR A 533 10.17 -5.15 2.17
N GLY A 534 10.30 -5.61 3.42
CA GLY A 534 9.39 -6.51 4.12
C GLY A 534 8.94 -5.96 5.47
N ASN A 535 8.39 -6.83 6.32
CA ASN A 535 8.08 -6.53 7.71
C ASN A 535 8.22 -7.81 8.56
N PRO A 536 8.75 -7.73 9.79
CA PRO A 536 8.93 -8.92 10.62
C PRO A 536 7.63 -9.60 11.03
N VAL A 537 6.53 -8.86 11.20
CA VAL A 537 5.31 -9.36 11.85
C VAL A 537 4.17 -9.61 10.85
N ALA A 538 4.11 -8.89 9.73
CA ALA A 538 3.07 -9.08 8.73
C ALA A 538 3.66 -9.52 7.38
N PRO A 539 3.03 -10.48 6.67
CA PRO A 539 3.38 -10.80 5.30
C PRO A 539 3.25 -9.56 4.40
N VAL A 540 4.28 -9.29 3.59
CA VAL A 540 4.28 -8.23 2.57
C VAL A 540 4.23 -8.88 1.21
N VAL A 541 3.11 -8.72 0.49
CA VAL A 541 2.92 -9.22 -0.88
C VAL A 541 3.39 -8.15 -1.86
N LYS A 542 4.45 -8.41 -2.60
CA LYS A 542 5.01 -7.49 -3.59
C LYS A 542 4.36 -7.64 -4.94
N ILE A 543 3.87 -6.53 -5.47
CA ILE A 543 3.07 -6.46 -6.68
C ILE A 543 3.76 -5.53 -7.67
N SER A 544 4.19 -6.05 -8.82
CA SER A 544 4.81 -5.22 -9.87
C SER A 544 3.77 -4.47 -10.69
N THR A 545 4.13 -3.27 -11.14
CA THR A 545 3.30 -2.43 -12.02
C THR A 545 3.37 -2.85 -13.48
N ASN A 546 4.37 -3.67 -13.86
CA ASN A 546 4.60 -4.11 -15.23
C ASN A 546 5.32 -5.45 -15.29
N SER A 547 5.07 -6.22 -16.35
CA SER A 547 5.60 -7.58 -16.53
C SER A 547 7.11 -7.63 -16.78
N ALA A 548 7.72 -6.53 -17.26
CA ALA A 548 9.17 -6.48 -17.43
C ALA A 548 9.88 -6.52 -16.08
N LEU A 549 9.37 -5.76 -15.09
CA LEU A 549 9.86 -5.80 -13.72
C LEU A 549 9.62 -7.17 -13.08
N ALA A 550 8.40 -7.73 -13.21
CA ALA A 550 8.06 -9.03 -12.64
C ALA A 550 9.02 -10.13 -13.08
N ARG A 551 9.37 -10.16 -14.38
CA ARG A 551 10.35 -11.10 -14.92
C ARG A 551 11.77 -10.83 -14.42
N ARG A 552 12.21 -9.56 -14.41
CA ARG A 552 13.57 -9.18 -14.00
C ARG A 552 13.84 -9.46 -12.53
N MET A 553 12.85 -9.24 -11.67
CA MET A 553 12.94 -9.38 -10.20
C MET A 553 11.98 -10.45 -9.67
N ALA A 554 11.93 -11.60 -10.36
CA ALA A 554 11.07 -12.72 -9.98
C ALA A 554 11.40 -13.30 -8.59
N ASP A 555 12.58 -13.00 -8.07
CA ASP A 555 13.03 -13.37 -6.72
C ASP A 555 12.36 -12.55 -5.60
N ILE A 556 11.92 -11.32 -5.87
CA ILE A 556 11.28 -10.44 -4.87
C ILE A 556 9.81 -10.12 -5.17
N VAL A 557 9.34 -10.29 -6.41
CA VAL A 557 7.96 -9.98 -6.83
C VAL A 557 7.06 -11.21 -6.67
N ASP A 558 5.94 -11.05 -5.96
CA ASP A 558 4.95 -12.10 -5.71
C ASP A 558 3.83 -12.13 -6.75
N PHE A 559 3.53 -10.98 -7.40
CA PHE A 559 2.39 -10.84 -8.30
C PHE A 559 2.66 -9.80 -9.40
N ASP A 560 2.21 -10.09 -10.63
CA ASP A 560 2.38 -9.24 -11.81
C ASP A 560 1.05 -8.61 -12.23
N THR A 561 0.98 -7.28 -12.31
CA THR A 561 -0.18 -6.54 -12.83
C THR A 561 0.06 -5.94 -14.21
N GLY A 562 1.18 -6.24 -14.85
CA GLY A 562 1.49 -5.81 -16.23
C GLY A 562 0.41 -6.14 -17.26
N PRO A 563 -0.30 -7.28 -17.19
CA PRO A 563 -1.39 -7.60 -18.09
C PRO A 563 -2.52 -6.56 -18.16
N ILE A 564 -2.68 -5.69 -17.13
CA ILE A 564 -3.58 -4.53 -17.20
C ILE A 564 -3.07 -3.53 -18.25
N ILE A 565 -1.77 -3.20 -18.22
CA ILE A 565 -1.14 -2.30 -19.19
C ILE A 565 -1.26 -2.86 -20.60
N ASP A 566 -1.13 -4.17 -20.75
CA ASP A 566 -1.30 -4.88 -22.02
C ASP A 566 -2.79 -4.99 -22.43
N GLY A 567 -3.73 -4.64 -21.54
CA GLY A 567 -5.18 -4.71 -21.73
C GLY A 567 -5.70 -6.16 -21.89
N GLU A 568 -5.00 -7.13 -21.34
CA GLU A 568 -5.39 -8.55 -21.35
C GLU A 568 -6.40 -8.85 -20.25
N VAL A 569 -6.37 -8.07 -19.14
CA VAL A 569 -7.28 -8.21 -18.00
C VAL A 569 -7.72 -6.84 -17.49
N THR A 570 -8.89 -6.79 -16.85
CA THR A 570 -9.39 -5.57 -16.20
C THR A 570 -8.77 -5.37 -14.81
N ILE A 571 -8.91 -4.16 -14.27
CA ILE A 571 -8.50 -3.83 -12.89
C ILE A 571 -9.23 -4.73 -11.88
N GLU A 572 -10.53 -4.95 -12.09
CA GLU A 572 -11.38 -5.75 -11.21
C GLU A 572 -10.94 -7.22 -11.21
N GLN A 573 -10.76 -7.82 -12.40
CA GLN A 573 -10.27 -9.19 -12.53
C GLN A 573 -8.90 -9.38 -11.86
N MET A 574 -8.01 -8.41 -12.03
CA MET A 574 -6.69 -8.42 -11.41
C MET A 574 -6.79 -8.27 -9.89
N GLY A 575 -7.66 -7.38 -9.39
CA GLY A 575 -7.92 -7.20 -7.96
C GLY A 575 -8.47 -8.47 -7.31
N GLU A 576 -9.43 -9.16 -7.95
CA GLU A 576 -9.92 -10.45 -7.47
C GLU A 576 -8.80 -11.52 -7.39
N ALA A 577 -7.94 -11.60 -8.40
CA ALA A 577 -6.80 -12.53 -8.40
C ALA A 577 -5.78 -12.18 -7.29
N ILE A 578 -5.56 -10.89 -7.02
CA ILE A 578 -4.74 -10.44 -5.88
C ILE A 578 -5.39 -10.86 -4.56
N LEU A 579 -6.72 -10.73 -4.40
CA LEU A 579 -7.43 -11.15 -3.19
C LEU A 579 -7.30 -12.67 -2.97
N GLU A 580 -7.39 -13.49 -4.02
CA GLU A 580 -7.11 -14.93 -3.92
C GLU A 580 -5.70 -15.21 -3.38
N LYS A 581 -4.70 -14.45 -3.87
CA LYS A 581 -3.33 -14.55 -3.36
C LYS A 581 -3.24 -14.14 -1.89
N VAL A 582 -3.94 -13.06 -1.48
CA VAL A 582 -4.02 -12.62 -0.07
C VAL A 582 -4.61 -13.73 0.81
N ILE A 583 -5.68 -14.38 0.37
CA ILE A 583 -6.30 -15.50 1.09
C ILE A 583 -5.34 -16.68 1.23
N ALA A 584 -4.63 -17.04 0.17
CA ALA A 584 -3.63 -18.11 0.20
C ALA A 584 -2.46 -17.79 1.14
N VAL A 585 -2.00 -16.54 1.17
CA VAL A 585 -1.00 -16.04 2.12
C VAL A 585 -1.53 -16.06 3.54
N ALA A 586 -2.76 -15.57 3.78
CA ALA A 586 -3.40 -15.57 5.10
C ALA A 586 -3.59 -17.00 5.65
N ASN A 587 -3.92 -17.96 4.79
CA ASN A 587 -3.99 -19.39 5.10
C ASN A 587 -2.65 -20.01 5.51
N GLY A 588 -1.51 -19.34 5.21
CA GLY A 588 -0.18 -19.91 5.35
C GLY A 588 0.18 -20.95 4.28
N GLN A 589 -0.64 -21.08 3.22
CA GLN A 589 -0.39 -21.95 2.07
C GLN A 589 0.76 -21.43 1.20
N VAL A 590 0.91 -20.12 1.17
CA VAL A 590 1.95 -19.42 0.41
C VAL A 590 2.73 -18.51 1.35
N ARG A 591 4.05 -18.59 1.32
CA ARG A 591 4.96 -17.61 1.90
C ARG A 591 5.24 -16.54 0.86
N THR A 592 5.23 -15.26 1.26
CA THR A 592 5.66 -14.18 0.39
C THR A 592 7.16 -14.26 0.14
N LYS A 593 7.63 -13.65 -0.96
CA LYS A 593 9.06 -13.54 -1.25
C LYS A 593 9.80 -12.81 -0.13
N ALA A 594 9.18 -11.74 0.42
CA ALA A 594 9.73 -11.02 1.56
C ALA A 594 9.95 -11.92 2.78
N GLU A 595 8.99 -12.77 3.15
CA GLU A 595 9.14 -13.75 4.24
C GLU A 595 10.21 -14.80 3.92
N ALA A 596 10.26 -15.29 2.68
CA ALA A 596 11.22 -16.30 2.26
C ALA A 596 12.66 -15.79 2.29
N LEU A 597 12.87 -14.52 1.93
CA LEU A 597 14.17 -13.85 1.94
C LEU A 597 14.55 -13.28 3.32
N GLY A 598 13.64 -13.32 4.30
CA GLY A 598 13.88 -12.76 5.63
C GLY A 598 13.97 -11.23 5.64
N GLN A 599 13.22 -10.56 4.77
CA GLN A 599 13.10 -9.09 4.76
C GLN A 599 12.27 -8.65 5.96
N ASN A 600 12.93 -8.39 7.07
CA ASN A 600 12.34 -8.06 8.38
C ASN A 600 12.64 -6.60 8.73
N ASP A 601 12.21 -5.66 7.88
CA ASP A 601 12.48 -4.24 8.03
C ASP A 601 11.57 -3.62 9.10
N PHE A 602 12.16 -2.82 10.00
CA PHE A 602 11.45 -2.14 11.08
C PHE A 602 12.14 -0.83 11.40
N ILE A 603 11.50 0.30 11.09
CA ILE A 603 11.98 1.65 11.39
C ILE A 603 10.83 2.44 12.01
N PRO A 604 10.86 2.72 13.33
CA PRO A 604 9.93 3.66 13.96
C PRO A 604 10.12 5.08 13.40
N TRP A 605 9.02 5.74 13.03
CA TRP A 605 9.08 7.13 12.57
C TRP A 605 9.39 8.06 13.74
N LYS A 606 10.48 8.80 13.62
CA LYS A 606 10.90 9.83 14.56
C LYS A 606 10.47 11.20 14.06
N ARG A 607 9.63 11.90 14.84
CA ARG A 607 9.08 13.21 14.48
C ARG A 607 9.89 14.39 15.01
N GLY A 608 10.70 14.17 16.02
CA GLY A 608 11.50 15.19 16.70
C GLY A 608 12.98 15.16 16.35
N VAL A 609 13.77 15.84 17.16
CA VAL A 609 15.23 15.94 17.03
C VAL A 609 15.93 15.08 18.08
N SER A 610 17.21 14.75 17.85
CA SER A 610 18.06 14.16 18.90
C SER A 610 18.50 15.25 19.90
N LEU A 611 18.55 14.92 21.18
CA LEU A 611 18.93 15.78 22.30
C LEU A 611 20.23 15.27 22.94
#